data_c29e5684a2212ea1204cb1ce963cfd14
#
_entry.id   c29e5684a2212ea1204cb1ce963cfd14
#
_cell.length_a   1.000
_cell.length_b   1.000
_cell.length_c   1.000
_cell.angle_alpha   90.00
_cell.angle_beta   90.00
_cell.angle_gamma   90.00
#
_symmetry.space_group_name_H-M   'P 1'
#
loop_
_entity.id
_entity.type
_entity.pdbx_description
1 polymer ?
#
loop_
_entity_poly.entity_id
_entity_poly.type
_entity_poly.pdbx_seq_one_letter_code
_entity_poly.pdbx_strand_id
1 'polypeptide(L)'
;EIKPRQILETIRAMEKRGVYVTASKVFQWCGAIFRFAIASERADVDPTQSCRKALKTRPVQHMKRISEREIPELLSKIEAYDGEVLTKLAIQFMALTFVRTSEMIGAKWDEIDFDKAEWRIPAERMKMKTVHIVPLAHQALSLLNEIACHTSGKIYIFTSSRNPAKPISNNTI
;
A
#
# COMPACT_ATOMS: atom_id res chain seq x y z
N GLU A 1 -36.94 -10.88 8.35
CA GLU A 1 -36.24 -11.66 7.29
C GLU A 1 -35.79 -10.69 6.19
N ILE A 2 -34.50 -10.73 5.79
CA ILE A 2 -33.94 -9.88 4.73
C ILE A 2 -34.19 -10.56 3.37
N LYS A 3 -34.86 -9.83 2.46
CA LYS A 3 -35.19 -10.32 1.12
C LYS A 3 -34.15 -9.90 0.08
N PRO A 4 -33.94 -10.67 -1.01
CA PRO A 4 -33.03 -10.31 -2.10
C PRO A 4 -33.22 -8.89 -2.64
N ARG A 5 -34.47 -8.44 -2.75
CA ARG A 5 -34.82 -7.10 -3.22
C ARG A 5 -34.19 -5.98 -2.38
N GLN A 6 -34.19 -6.11 -1.05
CA GLN A 6 -33.65 -5.09 -0.15
C GLN A 6 -32.12 -4.96 -0.31
N ILE A 7 -31.42 -6.10 -0.48
CA ILE A 7 -29.98 -6.09 -0.78
C ILE A 7 -29.73 -5.41 -2.11
N LEU A 8 -30.49 -5.77 -3.15
CA LEU A 8 -30.32 -5.21 -4.48
C LEU A 8 -30.59 -3.70 -4.53
N GLU A 9 -31.63 -3.22 -3.83
CA GLU A 9 -31.94 -1.79 -3.71
C GLU A 9 -30.79 -1.01 -3.04
N THR A 10 -30.22 -1.55 -1.95
CA THR A 10 -29.07 -0.96 -1.28
C THR A 10 -27.86 -0.85 -2.21
N ILE A 11 -27.54 -1.94 -2.91
CA ILE A 11 -26.41 -1.96 -3.84
C ILE A 11 -26.63 -1.01 -5.02
N ARG A 12 -27.84 -0.96 -5.60
CA ARG A 12 -28.18 -0.04 -6.68
C ARG A 12 -28.12 1.44 -6.26
N ALA A 13 -28.47 1.74 -5.01
CA ALA A 13 -28.30 3.10 -4.48
C ALA A 13 -26.83 3.51 -4.44
N MET A 14 -25.92 2.58 -4.12
CA MET A 14 -24.47 2.82 -4.17
C MET A 14 -23.97 2.94 -5.62
N GLU A 15 -24.43 2.09 -6.53
CA GLU A 15 -24.12 2.17 -7.96
C GLU A 15 -24.55 3.51 -8.59
N LYS A 16 -25.73 4.04 -8.22
CA LYS A 16 -26.18 5.37 -8.64
C LYS A 16 -25.26 6.50 -8.20
N ARG A 17 -24.61 6.34 -7.04
CA ARG A 17 -23.58 7.27 -6.54
C ARG A 17 -22.21 7.09 -7.21
N GLY A 18 -22.05 6.14 -8.15
CA GLY A 18 -20.80 5.85 -8.84
C GLY A 18 -19.77 5.07 -8.03
N VAL A 19 -20.10 4.59 -6.82
CA VAL A 19 -19.15 3.88 -5.92
C VAL A 19 -19.19 2.37 -6.14
N TYR A 20 -18.98 1.93 -7.38
CA TYR A 20 -19.11 0.53 -7.81
C TYR A 20 -18.21 -0.44 -7.05
N VAL A 21 -16.96 -0.05 -6.77
CA VAL A 21 -16.00 -0.90 -6.03
C VAL A 21 -16.49 -1.18 -4.62
N THR A 22 -16.98 -0.14 -3.94
CA THR A 22 -17.54 -0.26 -2.59
C THR A 22 -18.84 -1.07 -2.62
N ALA A 23 -19.71 -0.84 -3.60
CA ALA A 23 -20.94 -1.63 -3.79
C ALA A 23 -20.63 -3.13 -3.93
N SER A 24 -19.64 -3.48 -4.75
CA SER A 24 -19.20 -4.88 -4.91
C SER A 24 -18.66 -5.48 -3.61
N LYS A 25 -17.85 -4.73 -2.84
CA LYS A 25 -17.36 -5.19 -1.53
C LYS A 25 -18.48 -5.39 -0.51
N VAL A 26 -19.40 -4.45 -0.42
CA VAL A 26 -20.57 -4.56 0.48
C VAL A 26 -21.40 -5.78 0.12
N PHE A 27 -21.63 -6.02 -1.17
CA PHE A 27 -22.33 -7.22 -1.62
C PHE A 27 -21.62 -8.50 -1.22
N GLN A 28 -20.28 -8.58 -1.37
CA GLN A 28 -19.48 -9.71 -0.92
C GLN A 28 -19.59 -9.93 0.60
N TRP A 29 -19.58 -8.86 1.38
CA TRP A 29 -19.75 -8.93 2.84
C TRP A 29 -21.14 -9.43 3.22
N CYS A 30 -22.20 -8.95 2.56
CA CYS A 30 -23.55 -9.49 2.77
C CYS A 30 -23.58 -11.01 2.55
N GLY A 31 -23.02 -11.50 1.45
CA GLY A 31 -22.94 -12.93 1.18
C GLY A 31 -22.11 -13.69 2.22
N ALA A 32 -21.02 -13.12 2.72
CA ALA A 32 -20.22 -13.72 3.78
C ALA A 32 -21.01 -13.83 5.10
N ILE A 33 -21.75 -12.79 5.46
CA ILE A 33 -22.60 -12.76 6.65
C ILE A 33 -23.70 -13.83 6.56
N PHE A 34 -24.38 -13.94 5.41
CA PHE A 34 -25.44 -14.95 5.26
C PHE A 34 -24.89 -16.37 5.26
N ARG A 35 -23.74 -16.62 4.63
CA ARG A 35 -23.09 -17.95 4.73
C ARG A 35 -22.72 -18.31 6.18
N PHE A 36 -22.22 -17.34 6.93
CA PHE A 36 -21.96 -17.55 8.36
C PHE A 36 -23.25 -17.80 9.15
N ALA A 37 -24.33 -17.04 8.86
CA ALA A 37 -25.63 -17.21 9.51
C ALA A 37 -26.23 -18.60 9.23
N ILE A 38 -26.10 -19.11 8.01
CA ILE A 38 -26.52 -20.45 7.63
C ILE A 38 -25.68 -21.52 8.38
N ALA A 39 -24.35 -21.36 8.39
CA ALA A 39 -23.47 -22.27 9.09
C ALA A 39 -23.68 -22.29 10.61
N SER A 40 -24.24 -21.22 11.18
CA SER A 40 -24.59 -21.10 12.60
C SER A 40 -26.08 -21.30 12.87
N GLU A 41 -26.84 -21.89 11.93
CA GLU A 41 -28.28 -22.20 12.05
C GLU A 41 -29.18 -21.00 12.38
N ARG A 42 -28.74 -19.77 11.96
CA ARG A 42 -29.49 -18.52 12.17
C ARG A 42 -30.26 -18.06 10.93
N ALA A 43 -30.01 -18.68 9.79
CA ALA A 43 -30.69 -18.44 8.52
C ALA A 43 -30.68 -19.71 7.67
N ASP A 44 -31.72 -19.88 6.87
CA ASP A 44 -31.87 -21.06 5.99
C ASP A 44 -31.39 -20.78 4.57
N VAL A 45 -31.40 -19.51 4.13
CA VAL A 45 -31.12 -19.15 2.73
C VAL A 45 -30.24 -17.90 2.66
N ASP A 46 -29.31 -17.90 1.70
CA ASP A 46 -28.51 -16.72 1.34
C ASP A 46 -29.22 -15.91 0.23
N PRO A 47 -29.85 -14.76 0.54
CA PRO A 47 -30.56 -13.96 -0.43
C PRO A 47 -29.64 -13.26 -1.45
N THR A 48 -28.31 -13.28 -1.25
CA THR A 48 -27.37 -12.66 -2.20
C THR A 48 -27.18 -13.50 -3.46
N GLN A 49 -27.40 -14.81 -3.41
CA GLN A 49 -27.14 -15.69 -4.54
C GLN A 49 -27.94 -15.32 -5.79
N SER A 50 -29.23 -14.98 -5.63
CA SER A 50 -30.11 -14.56 -6.72
C SER A 50 -29.75 -13.19 -7.30
N CYS A 51 -29.06 -12.33 -6.53
CA CYS A 51 -28.70 -10.96 -6.92
C CYS A 51 -27.34 -10.87 -7.64
N ARG A 52 -26.50 -11.91 -7.61
CA ARG A 52 -25.12 -11.86 -8.08
C ARG A 52 -24.98 -11.43 -9.55
N LYS A 53 -25.87 -11.86 -10.42
CA LYS A 53 -25.87 -11.50 -11.86
C LYS A 53 -26.48 -10.14 -12.16
N ALA A 54 -27.13 -9.50 -11.18
CA ALA A 54 -27.80 -8.21 -11.34
C ALA A 54 -26.90 -7.00 -11.05
N LEU A 55 -25.67 -7.24 -10.57
CA LEU A 55 -24.72 -6.18 -10.27
C LEU A 55 -24.07 -5.64 -11.54
N LYS A 56 -23.90 -4.32 -11.59
CA LYS A 56 -23.15 -3.67 -12.66
C LYS A 56 -21.65 -3.91 -12.49
N THR A 57 -21.03 -4.50 -13.49
CA THR A 57 -19.58 -4.66 -13.54
C THR A 57 -18.97 -3.34 -14.04
N ARG A 58 -18.12 -2.72 -13.24
CA ARG A 58 -17.32 -1.59 -13.72
C ARG A 58 -16.23 -2.15 -14.65
N PRO A 59 -16.03 -1.57 -15.83
CA PRO A 59 -14.84 -1.89 -16.62
C PRO A 59 -13.60 -1.58 -15.78
N VAL A 60 -12.69 -2.56 -15.69
CA VAL A 60 -11.44 -2.41 -14.94
C VAL A 60 -10.58 -1.41 -15.70
N GLN A 61 -10.41 -0.23 -15.13
CA GLN A 61 -9.43 0.74 -15.62
C GLN A 61 -8.15 0.52 -14.81
N HIS A 62 -7.13 -0.02 -15.46
CA HIS A 62 -5.83 -0.20 -14.83
C HIS A 62 -5.21 1.16 -14.47
N MET A 63 -4.49 1.19 -13.35
CA MET A 63 -3.69 2.37 -13.00
C MET A 63 -2.69 2.66 -14.13
N LYS A 64 -2.46 3.94 -14.40
CA LYS A 64 -1.42 4.35 -15.34
C LYS A 64 -0.07 3.83 -14.83
N ARG A 65 0.76 3.38 -15.75
CA ARG A 65 2.14 2.97 -15.47
C ARG A 65 3.09 3.85 -16.28
N ILE A 66 4.26 4.07 -15.74
CA ILE A 66 5.33 4.78 -16.43
C ILE A 66 5.95 3.81 -17.44
N SER A 67 6.10 4.23 -18.68
CA SER A 67 6.82 3.50 -19.69
C SER A 67 8.33 3.68 -19.51
N GLU A 68 9.13 2.78 -20.07
CA GLU A 68 10.59 2.88 -20.04
C GLU A 68 11.10 4.23 -20.58
N ARG A 69 10.44 4.77 -21.60
CA ARG A 69 10.80 6.07 -22.21
C ARG A 69 10.54 7.27 -21.29
N GLU A 70 9.64 7.13 -20.31
CA GLU A 70 9.30 8.18 -19.35
C GLU A 70 10.18 8.14 -18.10
N ILE A 71 10.97 7.07 -17.90
CA ILE A 71 11.86 6.94 -16.73
C ILE A 71 12.87 8.10 -16.62
N PRO A 72 13.57 8.53 -17.69
CA PRO A 72 14.51 9.63 -17.59
C PRO A 72 13.84 10.95 -17.15
N GLU A 73 12.64 11.23 -17.66
CA GLU A 73 11.86 12.39 -17.26
C GLU A 73 11.45 12.33 -15.77
N LEU A 74 11.02 11.16 -15.31
CA LEU A 74 10.70 10.95 -13.89
C LEU A 74 11.92 11.22 -13.01
N LEU A 75 13.08 10.65 -13.35
CA LEU A 75 14.32 10.84 -12.58
C LEU A 75 14.72 12.32 -12.55
N SER A 76 14.63 13.02 -13.68
CA SER A 76 14.89 14.46 -13.75
C SER A 76 13.94 15.28 -12.86
N LYS A 77 12.66 14.91 -12.81
CA LYS A 77 11.68 15.57 -11.93
C LYS A 77 11.94 15.30 -10.45
N ILE A 78 12.37 14.08 -10.10
CA ILE A 78 12.77 13.75 -8.72
C ILE A 78 14.01 14.57 -8.33
N GLU A 79 14.98 14.70 -9.24
CA GLU A 79 16.20 15.48 -9.00
C GLU A 79 15.90 16.97 -8.83
N ALA A 80 14.99 17.52 -9.62
CA ALA A 80 14.54 18.90 -9.56
C ALA A 80 13.55 19.20 -8.42
N TYR A 81 13.18 18.18 -7.60
CA TYR A 81 12.27 18.41 -6.48
C TYR A 81 12.90 19.30 -5.42
N ASP A 82 12.26 20.44 -5.15
CA ASP A 82 12.72 21.52 -4.25
C ASP A 82 12.09 21.48 -2.85
N GLY A 83 11.35 20.40 -2.54
CA GLY A 83 10.74 20.20 -1.23
C GLY A 83 11.72 19.65 -0.19
N GLU A 84 11.18 18.94 0.80
CA GLU A 84 11.98 18.38 1.90
C GLU A 84 13.02 17.37 1.40
N VAL A 85 14.29 17.55 1.76
CA VAL A 85 15.43 16.73 1.31
C VAL A 85 15.20 15.24 1.61
N LEU A 86 14.74 14.89 2.82
CA LEU A 86 14.47 13.50 3.17
C LEU A 86 13.36 12.86 2.31
N THR A 87 12.39 13.65 1.86
CA THR A 87 11.35 13.19 0.94
C THR A 87 11.94 12.86 -0.43
N LYS A 88 12.81 13.73 -0.97
CA LYS A 88 13.54 13.50 -2.22
C LYS A 88 14.35 12.21 -2.15
N LEU A 89 15.21 12.09 -1.12
CA LEU A 89 16.07 10.93 -0.91
C LEU A 89 15.27 9.63 -0.72
N ALA A 90 14.12 9.71 -0.04
CA ALA A 90 13.22 8.58 0.13
C ALA A 90 12.63 8.09 -1.20
N ILE A 91 12.21 9.00 -2.08
CA ILE A 91 11.70 8.66 -3.42
C ILE A 91 12.81 8.02 -4.27
N GLN A 92 14.03 8.57 -4.24
CA GLN A 92 15.19 8.01 -4.95
C GLN A 92 15.54 6.61 -4.43
N PHE A 93 15.56 6.42 -3.11
CA PHE A 93 15.82 5.12 -2.49
C PHE A 93 14.76 4.08 -2.85
N MET A 94 13.48 4.49 -2.84
CA MET A 94 12.37 3.63 -3.24
C MET A 94 12.46 3.23 -4.73
N ALA A 95 12.90 4.14 -5.60
CA ALA A 95 13.11 3.83 -7.03
C ALA A 95 14.24 2.82 -7.26
N LEU A 96 15.26 2.78 -6.39
CA LEU A 96 16.37 1.82 -6.49
C LEU A 96 16.04 0.45 -5.87
N THR A 97 15.20 0.40 -4.84
CA THR A 97 14.94 -0.81 -4.06
C THR A 97 13.63 -1.51 -4.41
N PHE A 98 12.68 -0.81 -5.02
CA PHE A 98 11.34 -1.29 -5.38
C PHE A 98 10.55 -1.91 -4.22
N VAL A 99 10.86 -1.53 -2.99
CA VAL A 99 10.11 -1.96 -1.80
C VAL A 99 8.76 -1.22 -1.71
N ARG A 100 7.85 -1.76 -0.91
CA ARG A 100 6.59 -1.04 -0.65
C ARG A 100 6.83 0.20 0.19
N THR A 101 6.02 1.25 -0.04
CA THR A 101 6.09 2.50 0.73
C THR A 101 6.06 2.25 2.25
N SER A 102 5.19 1.34 2.72
CA SER A 102 5.10 0.99 4.15
C SER A 102 6.37 0.30 4.69
N GLU A 103 7.06 -0.48 3.87
CA GLU A 103 8.32 -1.12 4.23
C GLU A 103 9.42 -0.08 4.36
N MET A 104 9.52 0.84 3.38
CA MET A 104 10.50 1.91 3.41
C MET A 104 10.28 2.89 4.57
N ILE A 105 9.05 3.37 4.78
CA ILE A 105 8.74 4.30 5.87
C ILE A 105 9.16 3.75 7.24
N GLY A 106 8.93 2.46 7.47
CA GLY A 106 9.30 1.81 8.71
C GLY A 106 10.76 1.37 8.80
N ALA A 107 11.61 1.68 7.81
CA ALA A 107 13.01 1.26 7.79
C ALA A 107 13.82 1.84 8.94
N LYS A 108 14.63 0.98 9.57
CA LYS A 108 15.49 1.35 10.68
C LYS A 108 16.95 1.15 10.30
N TRP A 109 17.84 1.88 10.97
CA TRP A 109 19.26 1.80 10.72
C TRP A 109 19.87 0.44 11.11
N ASP A 110 19.34 -0.22 12.15
CA ASP A 110 19.77 -1.54 12.59
C ASP A 110 19.39 -2.68 11.63
N GLU A 111 18.56 -2.39 10.62
CA GLU A 111 18.19 -3.35 9.56
C GLU A 111 19.17 -3.33 8.38
N ILE A 112 20.09 -2.35 8.30
CA ILE A 112 21.04 -2.19 7.21
C ILE A 112 22.38 -2.83 7.57
N ASP A 113 22.79 -3.79 6.76
CA ASP A 113 24.12 -4.39 6.79
C ASP A 113 24.96 -3.75 5.66
N PHE A 114 25.76 -2.74 6.00
CA PHE A 114 26.59 -2.02 5.02
C PHE A 114 27.72 -2.90 4.45
N ASP A 115 28.25 -3.85 5.24
CA ASP A 115 29.34 -4.72 4.81
C ASP A 115 28.87 -5.73 3.76
N LYS A 116 27.64 -6.25 3.93
CA LYS A 116 27.00 -7.17 2.98
C LYS A 116 26.21 -6.46 1.90
N ALA A 117 26.04 -5.14 1.98
CA ALA A 117 25.19 -4.38 1.11
C ALA A 117 23.74 -4.94 1.08
N GLU A 118 23.16 -5.19 2.24
CA GLU A 118 21.82 -5.78 2.40
C GLU A 118 20.97 -4.96 3.37
N TRP A 119 19.68 -4.85 3.04
CA TRP A 119 18.64 -4.41 3.96
C TRP A 119 17.77 -5.59 4.35
N ARG A 120 17.70 -5.90 5.65
CA ARG A 120 16.95 -7.03 6.19
C ARG A 120 15.67 -6.55 6.85
N ILE A 121 14.56 -6.61 6.13
CA ILE A 121 13.25 -6.23 6.65
C ILE A 121 12.70 -7.37 7.50
N PRO A 122 12.41 -7.14 8.79
CA PRO A 122 11.95 -8.19 9.68
C PRO A 122 10.55 -8.70 9.33
N ALA A 123 10.29 -9.97 9.63
CA ALA A 123 9.06 -10.68 9.29
C ALA A 123 7.78 -10.00 9.80
N GLU A 124 7.86 -9.33 10.95
CA GLU A 124 6.73 -8.64 11.59
C GLU A 124 6.18 -7.51 10.72
N ARG A 125 7.05 -6.88 9.92
CA ARG A 125 6.67 -5.79 9.01
C ARG A 125 6.23 -6.29 7.63
N MET A 126 6.48 -7.56 7.34
CA MET A 126 6.16 -8.16 6.04
C MET A 126 4.75 -8.74 5.99
N LYS A 127 4.04 -8.52 4.87
CA LYS A 127 2.71 -9.10 4.65
C LYS A 127 2.70 -10.62 4.73
N MET A 128 3.77 -11.27 4.24
CA MET A 128 3.93 -12.73 4.21
C MET A 128 4.57 -13.30 5.48
N LYS A 129 4.86 -12.46 6.49
CA LYS A 129 5.47 -12.88 7.76
C LYS A 129 6.79 -13.66 7.59
N THR A 130 7.56 -13.34 6.57
CA THR A 130 8.90 -13.87 6.32
C THR A 130 9.88 -12.70 6.18
N VAL A 131 11.11 -12.87 6.65
CA VAL A 131 12.18 -11.87 6.46
C VAL A 131 12.38 -11.62 4.97
N HIS A 132 12.47 -10.34 4.59
CA HIS A 132 12.77 -9.95 3.22
C HIS A 132 14.14 -9.30 3.15
N ILE A 133 15.04 -9.88 2.36
CA ILE A 133 16.39 -9.35 2.13
C ILE A 133 16.38 -8.58 0.82
N VAL A 134 16.71 -7.29 0.89
CA VAL A 134 16.83 -6.39 -0.25
C VAL A 134 18.32 -6.13 -0.50
N PRO A 135 18.89 -6.58 -1.63
CA PRO A 135 20.25 -6.23 -2.00
C PRO A 135 20.35 -4.73 -2.31
N LEU A 136 21.38 -4.09 -1.79
CA LEU A 136 21.59 -2.65 -1.96
C LEU A 136 22.67 -2.39 -3.02
N ALA A 137 22.28 -1.75 -4.11
CA ALA A 137 23.23 -1.26 -5.10
C ALA A 137 24.11 -0.14 -4.52
N HIS A 138 25.25 0.13 -5.13
CA HIS A 138 26.15 1.23 -4.71
C HIS A 138 25.43 2.58 -4.60
N GLN A 139 24.52 2.87 -5.53
CA GLN A 139 23.70 4.09 -5.49
C GLN A 139 22.80 4.15 -4.25
N ALA A 140 22.21 3.01 -3.84
CA ALA A 140 21.38 2.92 -2.65
C ALA A 140 22.21 3.12 -1.37
N LEU A 141 23.41 2.57 -1.31
CA LEU A 141 24.35 2.79 -0.20
C LEU A 141 24.80 4.26 -0.13
N SER A 142 25.09 4.89 -1.27
CA SER A 142 25.43 6.30 -1.34
C SER A 142 24.29 7.18 -0.81
N LEU A 143 23.04 6.88 -1.20
CA LEU A 143 21.85 7.58 -0.66
C LEU A 143 21.70 7.37 0.85
N LEU A 144 21.92 6.15 1.36
CA LEU A 144 21.86 5.90 2.80
C LEU A 144 22.92 6.71 3.56
N ASN A 145 24.13 6.85 3.03
CA ASN A 145 25.16 7.70 3.62
C ASN A 145 24.75 9.18 3.63
N GLU A 146 24.11 9.68 2.57
CA GLU A 146 23.57 11.04 2.53
C GLU A 146 22.42 11.21 3.54
N ILE A 147 21.49 10.26 3.60
CA ILE A 147 20.39 10.25 4.58
C ILE A 147 20.95 10.24 6.01
N ALA A 148 22.03 9.51 6.26
CA ALA A 148 22.68 9.46 7.58
C ALA A 148 23.14 10.85 8.06
N CYS A 149 23.54 11.76 7.18
CA CYS A 149 23.87 13.14 7.54
C CYS A 149 22.69 13.89 8.18
N HIS A 150 21.45 13.48 7.88
CA HIS A 150 20.23 14.11 8.39
C HIS A 150 19.61 13.34 9.56
N THR A 151 19.83 12.01 9.64
CA THR A 151 19.11 11.12 10.57
C THR A 151 20.00 10.23 11.42
N SER A 152 21.32 10.43 11.40
CA SER A 152 22.25 9.71 12.29
C SER A 152 21.85 9.88 13.75
N GLY A 153 21.96 8.78 14.52
CA GLY A 153 21.55 8.74 15.92
C GLY A 153 20.04 8.60 16.16
N LYS A 154 19.23 8.53 15.11
CA LYS A 154 17.79 8.25 15.19
C LYS A 154 17.52 6.77 14.89
N ILE A 155 16.34 6.29 15.28
CA ILE A 155 15.94 4.88 15.05
C ILE A 155 15.62 4.65 13.58
N TYR A 156 14.81 5.53 12.99
CA TYR A 156 14.31 5.39 11.63
C TYR A 156 15.23 6.09 10.62
N ILE A 157 15.40 5.47 9.46
CA ILE A 157 16.12 6.04 8.32
C ILE A 157 15.40 7.28 7.80
N PHE A 158 14.07 7.18 7.62
CA PHE A 158 13.20 8.26 7.14
C PHE A 158 12.37 8.81 8.29
N THR A 159 12.92 9.79 8.99
CA THR A 159 12.26 10.40 10.17
C THR A 159 11.33 11.54 9.77
N SER A 160 10.27 11.74 10.55
CA SER A 160 9.40 12.90 10.40
C SER A 160 10.11 14.19 10.85
N SER A 161 10.01 15.25 10.05
CA SER A 161 10.53 16.58 10.42
C SER A 161 9.85 17.17 11.65
N ARG A 162 8.55 16.83 11.86
CA ARG A 162 7.78 17.30 13.03
C ARG A 162 8.08 16.53 14.31
N ASN A 163 8.41 15.24 14.19
CA ASN A 163 8.73 14.39 15.34
C ASN A 163 9.80 13.36 14.93
N PRO A 164 11.09 13.66 15.19
CA PRO A 164 12.20 12.77 14.81
C PRO A 164 12.20 11.39 15.44
N ALA A 165 11.40 11.16 16.49
CA ALA A 165 11.22 9.83 17.09
C ALA A 165 10.24 8.95 16.30
N LYS A 166 9.55 9.52 15.29
CA LYS A 166 8.60 8.81 14.42
C LYS A 166 9.09 8.81 12.96
N PRO A 167 8.70 7.79 12.18
CA PRO A 167 8.97 7.81 10.75
C PRO A 167 8.11 8.86 10.04
N ILE A 168 8.44 9.17 8.78
CA ILE A 168 7.58 9.96 7.88
C ILE A 168 6.21 9.30 7.72
N SER A 169 5.21 10.08 7.31
CA SER A 169 3.86 9.56 7.12
C SER A 169 3.68 8.91 5.73
N ASN A 170 2.68 8.02 5.59
CA ASN A 170 2.31 7.44 4.30
C ASN A 170 1.85 8.49 3.25
N ASN A 171 1.51 9.70 3.67
CA ASN A 171 1.05 10.77 2.79
C ASN A 171 2.21 11.70 2.37
N THR A 172 3.43 11.43 2.80
CA THR A 172 4.61 12.24 2.48
C THR A 172 5.18 11.87 1.10
N ILE A 173 5.00 10.60 0.70
CA ILE A 173 5.51 10.03 -0.55
C ILE A 173 4.37 9.57 -1.42
#